data_42928cdfbc7dee5b18277f83c832d3e9
#
_entry.id   42928cdfbc7dee5b18277f83c832d3e9
#
_cell.length_a   1.000
_cell.length_b   1.000
_cell.length_c   1.000
_cell.angle_alpha   90.00
_cell.angle_beta   90.00
_cell.angle_gamma   90.00
#
_symmetry.space_group_name_H-M   'P 1'
#
loop_
_entity.id
_entity.type
_entity.pdbx_description
1 polymer ?
#
loop_
_entity_poly.entity_id
_entity_poly.type
_entity_poly.pdbx_seq_one_letter_code
_entity_poly.pdbx_strand_id
1 'polypeptide(L)'
;LSARLILEEFENNPFLPQFYSNKDRYAFQVELFFLAERYHQLSKNLLGDIFNEYTVYDYHFSKSAIFSKINLREDEHLLFQNLFRIMDRFMPKPDILIYIHMSVNQILSQIKKRGRTFEELISSDYLQAVQTSYFSFFREETSFPIVVLELNQTETNTPEKVLSYVNDVLSKKWPHGLS
;
A
#
# COMPACT_ATOMS: atom_id res chain seq x y z
N LEU A 1 19.08 1.01 12.31
CA LEU A 1 19.16 1.08 10.85
C LEU A 1 19.29 2.54 10.44
N SER A 2 20.31 2.88 9.62
CA SER A 2 20.35 4.16 8.92
C SER A 2 19.40 4.04 7.72
N ALA A 3 18.17 4.57 7.85
CA ALA A 3 17.14 4.41 6.86
C ALA A 3 16.48 5.74 6.51
N ARG A 4 16.29 6.00 5.21
CA ARG A 4 15.45 7.07 4.72
C ARG A 4 14.00 6.58 4.70
N LEU A 5 13.09 7.36 5.30
CA LEU A 5 11.66 7.07 5.29
C LEU A 5 10.94 7.93 4.26
N ILE A 6 10.10 7.31 3.43
CA ILE A 6 9.26 7.98 2.44
C ILE A 6 7.82 7.58 2.70
N LEU A 7 7.01 8.55 3.13
CA LEU A 7 5.59 8.37 3.46
C LEU A 7 4.69 8.80 2.32
N GLU A 8 3.55 8.13 2.20
CA GLU A 8 2.53 8.47 1.20
C GLU A 8 1.86 9.81 1.53
N GLU A 9 1.90 10.74 0.59
CA GLU A 9 1.28 12.07 0.72
C GLU A 9 -0.20 12.03 0.31
N PHE A 10 -1.06 11.45 1.16
CA PHE A 10 -2.50 11.31 0.88
C PHE A 10 -3.29 12.61 1.10
N GLU A 11 -2.82 13.51 1.97
CA GLU A 11 -3.52 14.75 2.34
C GLU A 11 -3.61 15.74 1.17
N ASN A 12 -2.70 15.64 0.23
CA ASN A 12 -2.66 16.48 -0.97
C ASN A 12 -3.73 16.08 -2.01
N ASN A 13 -4.42 14.95 -1.83
CA ASN A 13 -5.45 14.53 -2.76
C ASN A 13 -6.77 15.29 -2.54
N PRO A 14 -7.12 16.26 -3.42
CA PRO A 14 -8.30 17.09 -3.24
C PRO A 14 -9.62 16.34 -3.42
N PHE A 15 -9.57 15.14 -4.02
CA PHE A 15 -10.76 14.33 -4.31
C PHE A 15 -11.03 13.29 -3.21
N LEU A 16 -10.10 13.06 -2.29
CA LEU A 16 -10.21 11.99 -1.30
C LEU A 16 -11.42 12.17 -0.35
N PRO A 17 -11.73 13.35 0.19
CA PRO A 17 -12.92 13.55 1.00
C PRO A 17 -14.23 13.33 0.21
N GLN A 18 -14.27 13.78 -1.05
CA GLN A 18 -15.43 13.62 -1.91
C GLN A 18 -15.64 12.16 -2.34
N PHE A 19 -14.57 11.39 -2.50
CA PHE A 19 -14.62 9.97 -2.83
C PHE A 19 -15.41 9.17 -1.79
N TYR A 20 -15.17 9.39 -0.50
CA TYR A 20 -15.90 8.66 0.53
C TYR A 20 -17.38 9.04 0.62
N SER A 21 -17.77 10.24 0.19
CA SER A 21 -19.18 10.67 0.12
C SER A 21 -19.87 10.24 -1.19
N ASN A 22 -19.15 10.14 -2.30
CA ASN A 22 -19.68 9.76 -3.61
C ASN A 22 -18.60 9.04 -4.43
N LYS A 23 -18.45 7.74 -4.15
CA LYS A 23 -17.45 6.89 -4.77
C LYS A 23 -17.54 6.86 -6.28
N ASP A 24 -18.74 6.65 -6.83
CA ASP A 24 -18.95 6.48 -8.27
C ASP A 24 -18.53 7.71 -9.09
N ARG A 25 -18.62 8.88 -8.50
CA ARG A 25 -18.26 10.14 -9.16
C ARG A 25 -16.77 10.46 -9.08
N TYR A 26 -16.11 10.11 -7.98
CA TYR A 26 -14.77 10.61 -7.70
C TYR A 26 -13.68 9.52 -7.69
N ALA A 27 -14.06 8.25 -7.83
CA ALA A 27 -13.11 7.14 -7.77
C ALA A 27 -11.98 7.27 -8.80
N PHE A 28 -12.33 7.58 -10.06
CA PHE A 28 -11.33 7.68 -11.13
C PHE A 28 -10.33 8.83 -10.87
N GLN A 29 -10.82 9.99 -10.44
CA GLN A 29 -9.97 11.14 -10.10
C GLN A 29 -9.04 10.85 -8.93
N VAL A 30 -9.54 10.20 -7.87
CA VAL A 30 -8.75 9.80 -6.70
C VAL A 30 -7.65 8.83 -7.10
N GLU A 31 -7.99 7.80 -7.86
CA GLU A 31 -7.00 6.77 -8.25
C GLU A 31 -5.95 7.33 -9.21
N LEU A 32 -6.33 8.18 -10.17
CA LEU A 32 -5.38 8.85 -11.06
C LEU A 32 -4.45 9.79 -10.30
N PHE A 33 -4.97 10.54 -9.33
CA PHE A 33 -4.15 11.41 -8.50
C PHE A 33 -3.10 10.59 -7.73
N PHE A 34 -3.51 9.53 -7.05
CA PHE A 34 -2.58 8.66 -6.33
C PHE A 34 -1.58 7.98 -7.25
N LEU A 35 -1.98 7.57 -8.44
CA LEU A 35 -1.06 6.99 -9.44
C LEU A 35 0.04 7.98 -9.81
N ALA A 36 -0.34 9.23 -10.11
CA ALA A 36 0.58 10.28 -10.50
C ALA A 36 1.53 10.67 -9.34
N GLU A 37 1.01 10.86 -8.13
CA GLU A 37 1.80 11.22 -6.96
C GLU A 37 2.81 10.12 -6.59
N ARG A 38 2.37 8.85 -6.53
CA ARG A 38 3.27 7.72 -6.27
C ARG A 38 4.35 7.61 -7.33
N TYR A 39 3.98 7.75 -8.60
CA TYR A 39 4.95 7.75 -9.70
C TYR A 39 5.98 8.87 -9.52
N HIS A 40 5.52 10.08 -9.26
CA HIS A 40 6.40 11.24 -9.08
C HIS A 40 7.33 11.08 -7.87
N GLN A 41 6.81 10.62 -6.75
CA GLN A 41 7.57 10.41 -5.53
C GLN A 41 8.63 9.30 -5.70
N LEU A 42 8.26 8.18 -6.31
CA LEU A 42 9.20 7.07 -6.57
C LEU A 42 10.24 7.45 -7.61
N SER A 43 9.83 8.16 -8.69
CA SER A 43 10.75 8.58 -9.77
C SER A 43 11.86 9.51 -9.27
N LYS A 44 11.57 10.39 -8.32
CA LYS A 44 12.57 11.28 -7.70
C LYS A 44 13.63 10.51 -6.91
N ASN A 45 13.33 9.31 -6.47
CA ASN A 45 14.18 8.52 -5.59
C ASN A 45 14.88 7.36 -6.29
N LEU A 46 14.78 7.27 -7.64
CA LEU A 46 15.40 6.20 -8.44
C LEU A 46 16.94 6.13 -8.35
N LEU A 47 17.61 7.26 -8.06
CA LEU A 47 19.07 7.33 -8.02
C LEU A 47 19.68 6.74 -6.72
N GLY A 48 18.84 6.20 -5.83
CA GLY A 48 19.27 5.72 -4.53
C GLY A 48 19.68 6.86 -3.58
N ASP A 49 19.96 6.49 -2.35
CA ASP A 49 20.47 7.41 -1.34
C ASP A 49 21.87 6.98 -0.93
N ILE A 50 22.88 7.81 -1.26
CA ILE A 50 24.28 7.51 -0.92
C ILE A 50 24.60 7.66 0.57
N PHE A 51 23.68 8.24 1.33
CA PHE A 51 23.86 8.50 2.76
C PHE A 51 23.16 7.50 3.68
N ASN A 52 22.19 6.75 3.14
CA ASN A 52 21.40 5.77 3.89
C ASN A 52 21.54 4.38 3.28
N GLU A 53 21.70 3.39 4.15
CA GLU A 53 21.81 1.99 3.77
C GLU A 53 20.47 1.44 3.25
N TYR A 54 19.37 1.96 3.80
CA TYR A 54 18.02 1.52 3.48
C TYR A 54 17.12 2.69 3.08
N THR A 55 16.19 2.44 2.16
CA THR A 55 15.04 3.32 1.91
C THR A 55 13.77 2.54 2.21
N VAL A 56 12.96 3.05 3.12
CA VAL A 56 11.70 2.43 3.55
C VAL A 56 10.54 3.25 3.02
N TYR A 57 9.63 2.60 2.30
CA TYR A 57 8.38 3.18 1.81
C TYR A 57 7.21 2.60 2.59
N ASP A 58 6.22 3.42 3.00
CA ASP A 58 4.98 2.94 3.62
C ASP A 58 3.94 2.47 2.60
N TYR A 59 4.31 2.44 1.33
CA TYR A 59 3.51 1.91 0.22
C TYR A 59 4.40 1.30 -0.87
N HIS A 60 3.79 0.49 -1.73
CA HIS A 60 4.37 0.03 -2.99
C HIS A 60 3.53 0.53 -4.16
N PHE A 61 4.14 0.72 -5.35
CA PHE A 61 3.45 1.27 -6.53
C PHE A 61 2.24 0.43 -6.96
N SER A 62 2.29 -0.89 -6.76
CA SER A 62 1.17 -1.81 -7.01
C SER A 62 -0.11 -1.49 -6.24
N LYS A 63 -0.02 -0.73 -5.13
CA LYS A 63 -1.19 -0.23 -4.40
C LYS A 63 -2.18 0.46 -5.35
N SER A 64 -1.68 1.21 -6.33
CA SER A 64 -2.52 1.86 -7.37
C SER A 64 -3.33 0.84 -8.18
N ALA A 65 -2.72 -0.26 -8.62
CA ALA A 65 -3.42 -1.29 -9.38
C ALA A 65 -4.43 -2.07 -8.51
N ILE A 66 -4.07 -2.35 -7.25
CA ILE A 66 -4.94 -3.06 -6.31
C ILE A 66 -6.21 -2.26 -6.02
N PHE A 67 -6.08 -0.97 -5.70
CA PHE A 67 -7.23 -0.12 -5.37
C PHE A 67 -8.08 0.22 -6.60
N SER A 68 -7.48 0.45 -7.76
CA SER A 68 -8.23 0.71 -9.00
C SER A 68 -9.17 -0.44 -9.36
N LYS A 69 -8.76 -1.70 -9.11
CA LYS A 69 -9.60 -2.89 -9.33
C LYS A 69 -10.88 -2.90 -8.49
N ILE A 70 -10.83 -2.30 -7.29
CA ILE A 70 -11.96 -2.28 -6.35
C ILE A 70 -12.83 -1.04 -6.55
N ASN A 71 -12.20 0.06 -6.92
CA ASN A 71 -12.83 1.37 -6.89
C ASN A 71 -13.41 1.82 -8.23
N LEU A 72 -12.85 1.36 -9.35
CA LEU A 72 -13.20 1.83 -10.69
C LEU A 72 -14.22 0.93 -11.36
N ARG A 73 -15.05 1.51 -12.24
CA ARG A 73 -15.86 0.77 -13.19
C ARG A 73 -14.95 0.07 -14.20
N GLU A 74 -15.44 -0.92 -14.89
CA GLU A 74 -14.67 -1.76 -15.81
C GLU A 74 -13.96 -0.95 -16.91
N ASP A 75 -14.65 0.00 -17.52
CA ASP A 75 -14.10 0.89 -18.56
C ASP A 75 -12.98 1.79 -18.03
N GLU A 76 -13.20 2.39 -16.87
CA GLU A 76 -12.20 3.22 -16.18
C GLU A 76 -10.99 2.39 -15.71
N HIS A 77 -11.24 1.17 -15.20
CA HIS A 77 -10.18 0.28 -14.76
C HIS A 77 -9.28 -0.17 -15.92
N LEU A 78 -9.85 -0.48 -17.08
CA LEU A 78 -9.07 -0.83 -18.28
C LEU A 78 -8.16 0.32 -18.72
N LEU A 79 -8.67 1.55 -18.75
CA LEU A 79 -7.87 2.73 -19.05
C LEU A 79 -6.76 2.93 -18.00
N PHE A 80 -7.11 2.85 -16.73
CA PHE A 80 -6.18 2.98 -15.62
C PHE A 80 -5.05 1.94 -15.70
N GLN A 81 -5.37 0.68 -15.97
CA GLN A 81 -4.38 -0.39 -16.12
C GLN A 81 -3.37 -0.13 -17.24
N ASN A 82 -3.81 0.50 -18.35
CA ASN A 82 -2.90 0.87 -19.43
C ASN A 82 -1.89 1.92 -18.96
N LEU A 83 -2.34 2.95 -18.26
CA LEU A 83 -1.48 3.97 -17.67
C LEU A 83 -0.54 3.37 -16.63
N PHE A 84 -1.08 2.57 -15.71
CA PHE A 84 -0.29 1.88 -14.69
C PHE A 84 0.83 1.06 -15.30
N ARG A 85 0.55 0.22 -16.31
CA ARG A 85 1.57 -0.62 -16.98
C ARG A 85 2.68 0.18 -17.65
N ILE A 86 2.36 1.34 -18.21
CA ILE A 86 3.37 2.24 -18.81
C ILE A 86 4.30 2.77 -17.70
N MET A 87 3.73 3.23 -16.60
CA MET A 87 4.47 3.83 -15.48
C MET A 87 5.27 2.78 -14.68
N ASP A 88 4.68 1.60 -14.41
CA ASP A 88 5.30 0.53 -13.60
C ASP A 88 6.62 0.01 -14.20
N ARG A 89 6.78 0.08 -15.53
CA ARG A 89 8.03 -0.33 -16.20
C ARG A 89 9.25 0.46 -15.73
N PHE A 90 9.04 1.67 -15.23
CA PHE A 90 10.10 2.57 -14.79
C PHE A 90 10.23 2.61 -13.26
N MET A 91 9.36 1.87 -12.54
CA MET A 91 9.40 1.85 -11.09
C MET A 91 10.43 0.86 -10.55
N PRO A 92 11.18 1.23 -9.51
CA PRO A 92 12.11 0.32 -8.86
C PRO A 92 11.32 -0.82 -8.20
N LYS A 93 11.86 -2.03 -8.32
CA LYS A 93 11.34 -3.18 -7.55
C LYS A 93 11.92 -3.13 -6.15
N PRO A 94 11.14 -3.45 -5.11
CA PRO A 94 11.66 -3.51 -3.76
C PRO A 94 12.53 -4.76 -3.56
N ASP A 95 13.54 -4.67 -2.70
CA ASP A 95 14.30 -5.85 -2.26
C ASP A 95 13.42 -6.80 -1.43
N ILE A 96 12.45 -6.26 -0.72
CA ILE A 96 11.44 -7.00 0.03
C ILE A 96 10.20 -6.14 0.27
N LEU A 97 9.00 -6.74 0.16
CA LEU A 97 7.74 -6.14 0.58
C LEU A 97 7.25 -6.84 1.86
N ILE A 98 7.05 -6.06 2.90
CA ILE A 98 6.49 -6.55 4.17
C ILE A 98 5.04 -6.09 4.27
N TYR A 99 4.10 -7.03 4.22
CA TYR A 99 2.68 -6.75 4.38
C TYR A 99 2.23 -7.02 5.82
N ILE A 100 1.82 -5.97 6.51
CA ILE A 100 1.28 -6.09 7.88
C ILE A 100 -0.20 -6.44 7.78
N HIS A 101 -0.53 -7.70 8.08
CA HIS A 101 -1.91 -8.18 8.07
C HIS A 101 -2.58 -7.98 9.43
N MET A 102 -3.79 -7.43 9.38
CA MET A 102 -4.67 -7.25 10.54
C MET A 102 -6.08 -7.68 10.17
N SER A 103 -6.84 -8.20 11.11
CA SER A 103 -8.26 -8.51 10.87
C SER A 103 -9.06 -7.21 10.56
N VAL A 104 -10.15 -7.34 9.81
CA VAL A 104 -11.02 -6.20 9.45
C VAL A 104 -11.48 -5.44 10.71
N ASN A 105 -11.82 -6.16 11.79
CA ASN A 105 -12.21 -5.55 13.05
C ASN A 105 -11.10 -4.71 13.68
N GLN A 106 -9.86 -5.17 13.60
CA GLN A 106 -8.70 -4.41 14.08
C GLN A 106 -8.49 -3.15 13.24
N ILE A 107 -8.60 -3.27 11.91
CA ILE A 107 -8.46 -2.12 11.00
C ILE A 107 -9.53 -1.08 11.30
N LEU A 108 -10.81 -1.47 11.45
CA LEU A 108 -11.90 -0.56 11.83
C LEU A 108 -11.65 0.13 13.17
N SER A 109 -11.11 -0.61 14.15
CA SER A 109 -10.71 -0.01 15.43
C SER A 109 -9.61 1.03 15.28
N GLN A 110 -8.61 0.77 14.43
CA GLN A 110 -7.53 1.73 14.16
C GLN A 110 -8.03 2.97 13.39
N ILE A 111 -8.91 2.79 12.41
CA ILE A 111 -9.57 3.89 11.68
C ILE A 111 -10.30 4.79 12.67
N LYS A 112 -11.12 4.20 13.57
CA LYS A 112 -11.85 4.94 14.59
C LYS A 112 -10.91 5.69 15.55
N LYS A 113 -9.80 5.07 15.99
CA LYS A 113 -8.82 5.71 16.87
C LYS A 113 -8.11 6.88 16.17
N ARG A 114 -7.86 6.77 14.85
CA ARG A 114 -7.22 7.82 14.06
C ARG A 114 -8.12 9.05 13.87
N GLY A 115 -9.46 8.88 13.89
CA GLY A 115 -10.43 9.95 13.96
C GLY A 115 -10.52 10.85 12.71
N ARG A 116 -10.20 10.32 11.52
CA ARG A 116 -10.39 11.05 10.27
C ARG A 116 -11.86 10.95 9.85
N THR A 117 -12.57 12.07 9.83
CA THR A 117 -14.01 12.13 9.58
C THR A 117 -14.45 11.50 8.27
N PHE A 118 -13.67 11.68 7.20
CA PHE A 118 -13.98 11.11 5.88
C PHE A 118 -13.81 9.57 5.83
N GLU A 119 -13.07 8.97 6.77
CA GLU A 119 -12.87 7.52 6.84
C GLU A 119 -14.00 6.79 7.62
N GLU A 120 -14.88 7.51 8.31
CA GLU A 120 -15.98 6.92 9.08
C GLU A 120 -16.98 6.13 8.22
N LEU A 121 -17.02 6.41 6.92
CA LEU A 121 -17.87 5.74 5.95
C LEU A 121 -17.28 4.43 5.40
N ILE A 122 -16.08 4.05 5.81
CA ILE A 122 -15.42 2.81 5.34
C ILE A 122 -16.13 1.60 5.95
N SER A 123 -16.69 0.75 5.07
CA SER A 123 -17.39 -0.47 5.47
C SER A 123 -16.44 -1.66 5.68
N SER A 124 -16.89 -2.65 6.47
CA SER A 124 -16.19 -3.93 6.61
C SER A 124 -16.02 -4.65 5.27
N ASP A 125 -17.05 -4.62 4.42
CA ASP A 125 -17.02 -5.28 3.11
C ASP A 125 -15.99 -4.68 2.18
N TYR A 126 -15.85 -3.34 2.20
CA TYR A 126 -14.81 -2.66 1.46
C TYR A 126 -13.41 -3.09 1.92
N LEU A 127 -13.16 -3.12 3.24
CA LEU A 127 -11.88 -3.58 3.78
C LEU A 127 -11.60 -5.04 3.44
N GLN A 128 -12.62 -5.91 3.46
CA GLN A 128 -12.48 -7.30 3.07
C GLN A 128 -12.12 -7.42 1.56
N ALA A 129 -12.76 -6.62 0.70
CA ALA A 129 -12.43 -6.58 -0.73
C ALA A 129 -10.98 -6.10 -0.96
N VAL A 130 -10.53 -5.09 -0.21
CA VAL A 130 -9.14 -4.61 -0.26
C VAL A 130 -8.16 -5.73 0.13
N GLN A 131 -8.38 -6.42 1.25
CA GLN A 131 -7.52 -7.53 1.66
C GLN A 131 -7.48 -8.65 0.62
N THR A 132 -8.65 -9.05 0.10
CA THR A 132 -8.75 -10.07 -0.95
C THR A 132 -7.94 -9.69 -2.18
N SER A 133 -7.99 -8.43 -2.59
CA SER A 133 -7.24 -7.92 -3.75
C SER A 133 -5.74 -7.89 -3.50
N TYR A 134 -5.28 -7.55 -2.28
CA TYR A 134 -3.88 -7.66 -1.90
C TYR A 134 -3.37 -9.09 -2.00
N PHE A 135 -4.09 -10.06 -1.42
CA PHE A 135 -3.69 -11.46 -1.48
C PHE A 135 -3.75 -12.04 -2.91
N SER A 136 -4.68 -11.58 -3.75
CA SER A 136 -4.69 -11.93 -5.17
C SER A 136 -3.44 -11.44 -5.88
N PHE A 137 -3.06 -10.18 -5.64
CA PHE A 137 -1.83 -9.61 -6.17
C PHE A 137 -0.58 -10.38 -5.68
N PHE A 138 -0.49 -10.70 -4.39
CA PHE A 138 0.66 -11.41 -3.83
C PHE A 138 0.87 -12.81 -4.42
N ARG A 139 -0.21 -13.50 -4.80
CA ARG A 139 -0.10 -14.83 -5.45
C ARG A 139 0.44 -14.75 -6.87
N GLU A 140 0.23 -13.65 -7.55
CA GLU A 140 0.66 -13.45 -8.95
C GLU A 140 2.03 -12.80 -9.05
N GLU A 141 2.44 -12.05 -8.02
CA GLU A 141 3.72 -11.32 -8.01
C GLU A 141 4.88 -12.25 -7.65
N THR A 142 5.86 -12.33 -8.55
CA THR A 142 7.02 -13.22 -8.42
C THR A 142 8.37 -12.50 -8.63
N SER A 143 8.36 -11.18 -8.78
CA SER A 143 9.58 -10.43 -9.10
C SER A 143 10.39 -10.00 -7.88
N PHE A 144 9.80 -10.07 -6.68
CA PHE A 144 10.45 -9.75 -5.40
C PHE A 144 9.84 -10.55 -4.25
N PRO A 145 10.54 -10.69 -3.12
CA PRO A 145 10.00 -11.34 -1.92
C PRO A 145 8.84 -10.56 -1.30
N ILE A 146 7.80 -11.28 -0.88
CA ILE A 146 6.66 -10.73 -0.14
C ILE A 146 6.50 -11.52 1.15
N VAL A 147 6.61 -10.85 2.29
CA VAL A 147 6.46 -11.45 3.61
C VAL A 147 5.21 -10.89 4.29
N VAL A 148 4.33 -11.78 4.75
CA VAL A 148 3.13 -11.42 5.49
C VAL A 148 3.40 -11.52 6.99
N LEU A 149 3.28 -10.40 7.70
CA LEU A 149 3.33 -10.36 9.16
C LEU A 149 1.92 -10.24 9.72
N GLU A 150 1.45 -11.28 10.41
CA GLU A 150 0.19 -11.22 11.16
C GLU A 150 0.39 -10.57 12.53
N LEU A 151 -0.34 -9.48 12.78
CA LEU A 151 -0.39 -8.86 14.09
C LEU A 151 -1.60 -9.39 14.88
N ASN A 152 -1.36 -10.34 15.77
CA ASN A 152 -2.39 -10.94 16.62
C ASN A 152 -2.81 -10.00 17.76
N GLN A 153 -4.11 -10.00 18.11
CA GLN A 153 -4.68 -9.15 19.16
C GLN A 153 -4.17 -9.47 20.58
N THR A 154 -3.72 -10.70 20.81
CA THR A 154 -3.33 -11.21 22.13
C THR A 154 -1.97 -10.72 22.61
N GLU A 155 -1.13 -10.23 21.70
CA GLU A 155 0.14 -9.63 22.06
C GLU A 155 0.05 -8.11 21.91
N THR A 156 0.44 -7.39 22.94
CA THR A 156 0.65 -5.95 22.85
C THR A 156 1.71 -5.71 21.75
N ASN A 157 1.27 -5.28 20.56
CA ASN A 157 2.17 -4.95 19.47
C ASN A 157 2.91 -3.66 19.82
N THR A 158 3.89 -3.77 20.72
CA THR A 158 4.74 -2.64 21.05
C THR A 158 5.67 -2.36 19.88
N PRO A 159 6.13 -1.11 19.70
CA PRO A 159 7.09 -0.75 18.65
C PRO A 159 8.33 -1.65 18.68
N GLU A 160 8.79 -2.07 19.87
CA GLU A 160 9.97 -2.94 20.05
C GLU A 160 9.74 -4.35 19.48
N LYS A 161 8.54 -4.92 19.67
CA LYS A 161 8.19 -6.23 19.11
C LYS A 161 8.09 -6.16 17.59
N VAL A 162 7.41 -5.15 17.05
CA VAL A 162 7.33 -4.94 15.59
C VAL A 162 8.72 -4.78 15.00
N LEU A 163 9.59 -3.99 15.65
CA LEU A 163 10.97 -3.81 15.23
C LEU A 163 11.76 -5.14 15.26
N SER A 164 11.56 -5.96 16.29
CA SER A 164 12.17 -7.29 16.37
C SER A 164 11.76 -8.18 15.19
N TYR A 165 10.48 -8.22 14.84
CA TYR A 165 9.98 -8.97 13.67
C TYR A 165 10.58 -8.44 12.36
N VAL A 166 10.61 -7.13 12.17
CA VAL A 166 11.21 -6.53 10.97
C VAL A 166 12.69 -6.87 10.87
N ASN A 167 13.44 -6.78 11.96
CA ASN A 167 14.87 -7.16 11.99
C ASN A 167 15.07 -8.64 11.68
N ASP A 168 14.22 -9.54 12.20
CA ASP A 168 14.25 -10.96 11.88
C ASP A 168 13.98 -11.22 10.39
N VAL A 169 13.01 -10.54 9.82
CA VAL A 169 12.71 -10.59 8.38
C VAL A 169 13.91 -10.11 7.55
N LEU A 170 14.50 -8.97 7.89
CA LEU A 170 15.63 -8.39 7.16
C LEU A 170 16.94 -9.20 7.30
N SER A 171 17.06 -10.01 8.36
CA SER A 171 18.24 -10.88 8.58
C SER A 171 18.25 -12.15 7.72
N LYS A 172 17.10 -12.49 7.09
CA LYS A 172 16.92 -13.72 6.31
C LYS A 172 16.93 -13.44 4.80
N LYS A 173 17.28 -14.46 4.02
CA LYS A 173 17.06 -14.45 2.58
C LYS A 173 15.69 -15.07 2.28
N TRP A 174 14.87 -14.39 1.52
CA TRP A 174 13.55 -14.84 1.14
C TRP A 174 13.51 -15.20 -0.34
N PRO A 175 12.78 -16.26 -0.73
CA PRO A 175 12.50 -16.52 -2.15
C PRO A 175 11.60 -15.39 -2.70
N HIS A 176 11.64 -15.20 -4.01
CA HIS A 176 10.70 -14.29 -4.66
C HIS A 176 9.27 -14.84 -4.57
N GLY A 177 8.29 -13.96 -4.52
CA GLY A 177 6.88 -14.30 -4.34
C GLY A 177 6.45 -14.29 -2.87
N LEU A 178 5.25 -14.81 -2.63
CA LEU A 178 4.61 -14.86 -1.31
C LEU A 178 5.28 -15.92 -0.42
N SER A 179 5.68 -15.51 0.78
CA SER A 179 6.30 -16.33 1.82
C SER A 179 5.62 -16.14 3.17
#